data_b665bfa2e2afaac43c060d9a6666fdc2
#
_entry.id   b665bfa2e2afaac43c060d9a6666fdc2
#
_cell.length_a   1.000
_cell.length_b   1.000
_cell.length_c   1.000
_cell.angle_alpha   90.00
_cell.angle_beta   90.00
_cell.angle_gamma   90.00
#
_symmetry.space_group_name_H-M   'P 1'
#
loop_
_entity.id
_entity.type
_entity.pdbx_description
1 polymer ?
#
loop_
_entity_poly.entity_id
_entity_poly.type
_entity_poly.pdbx_seq_one_letter_code
_entity_poly.pdbx_strand_id
1 'polypeptide(L)'
;MTAFRWMAAAAACVALAASGARTDELMQKSGLNAQIAQFEKLVLRGVEEGIADSVQNRRGKDLTAEERAQLRSVVSSSFNTQRLRGEVRASLGKTLSPADEAAVLAWLDTDLGRRIAAIDVKYAEITVTMPERQLVGQVSDARKGLTETRVALLRRLGSALALGEASTRTITSILTSIMYGVMSSLDLSVADVDLIKRGLEARRDNIAHAMRQGAVARYAHQYKSLEDEALERFVNFVESPTGLKYSDATAAALEQAISHAALDFGRQFGEISKARKQSGQGQSAR
;
A
#
# COMPACT_ATOMS: atom_id res chain seq x y z
N MET A 1 -35.67 -10.98 34.62
CA MET A 1 -35.05 -9.99 33.72
C MET A 1 -33.62 -10.34 33.27
N THR A 2 -33.01 -11.40 33.73
CA THR A 2 -31.62 -11.82 33.42
C THR A 2 -31.46 -12.61 32.11
N ALA A 3 -32.44 -13.44 31.72
CA ALA A 3 -32.38 -14.27 30.51
C ALA A 3 -32.36 -13.46 29.20
N PHE A 4 -33.06 -12.31 29.17
CA PHE A 4 -33.09 -11.44 27.96
C PHE A 4 -31.76 -10.74 27.64
N ARG A 5 -30.94 -10.49 28.67
CA ARG A 5 -29.61 -9.87 28.48
C ARG A 5 -28.59 -10.87 27.89
N TRP A 6 -28.72 -12.16 28.19
CA TRP A 6 -27.85 -13.21 27.65
C TRP A 6 -28.15 -13.53 26.18
N MET A 7 -29.42 -13.48 25.79
CA MET A 7 -29.80 -13.67 24.38
C MET A 7 -29.34 -12.50 23.49
N ALA A 8 -29.40 -11.26 23.99
CA ALA A 8 -28.92 -10.10 23.25
C ALA A 8 -27.39 -10.11 23.09
N ALA A 9 -26.63 -10.56 24.12
CA ALA A 9 -25.18 -10.69 24.05
C ALA A 9 -24.77 -11.82 23.10
N ALA A 10 -25.47 -12.96 23.10
CA ALA A 10 -25.19 -14.05 22.17
C ALA A 10 -25.49 -13.68 20.71
N ALA A 11 -26.61 -12.96 20.47
CA ALA A 11 -26.94 -12.46 19.13
C ALA A 11 -25.91 -11.42 18.60
N ALA A 12 -25.40 -10.56 19.47
CA ALA A 12 -24.35 -9.60 19.12
C ALA A 12 -23.01 -10.30 18.81
N CYS A 13 -22.64 -11.33 19.57
CA CYS A 13 -21.44 -12.12 19.29
C CYS A 13 -21.54 -12.90 17.98
N VAL A 14 -22.70 -13.45 17.65
CA VAL A 14 -22.93 -14.16 16.37
C VAL A 14 -22.90 -13.17 15.20
N ALA A 15 -23.48 -11.98 15.34
CA ALA A 15 -23.44 -10.95 14.30
C ALA A 15 -22.02 -10.42 14.05
N LEU A 16 -21.23 -10.22 15.10
CA LEU A 16 -19.82 -9.81 15.01
C LEU A 16 -18.94 -10.90 14.37
N ALA A 17 -19.17 -12.17 14.72
CA ALA A 17 -18.45 -13.29 14.12
C ALA A 17 -18.80 -13.46 12.64
N ALA A 18 -20.08 -13.29 12.27
CA ALA A 18 -20.53 -13.36 10.87
C ALA A 18 -20.00 -12.18 10.02
N SER A 19 -19.90 -10.97 10.61
CA SER A 19 -19.29 -9.82 9.94
C SER A 19 -17.80 -10.05 9.71
N GLY A 20 -17.07 -10.53 10.72
CA GLY A 20 -15.65 -10.82 10.59
C GLY A 20 -15.33 -11.88 9.52
N ALA A 21 -16.15 -12.94 9.43
CA ALA A 21 -15.99 -13.97 8.41
C ALA A 21 -16.22 -13.43 6.99
N ARG A 22 -17.18 -12.50 6.83
CA ARG A 22 -17.48 -11.88 5.54
C ARG A 22 -16.39 -10.92 5.09
N THR A 23 -15.81 -10.13 6.00
CA THR A 23 -14.64 -9.29 5.70
C THR A 23 -13.42 -10.15 5.28
N ASP A 24 -13.20 -11.30 5.93
CA ASP A 24 -12.15 -12.24 5.54
C ASP A 24 -12.36 -12.79 4.12
N GLU A 25 -13.59 -13.18 3.80
CA GLU A 25 -13.96 -13.63 2.45
C GLU A 25 -13.76 -12.53 1.41
N LEU A 26 -14.14 -11.29 1.73
CA LEU A 26 -13.93 -10.12 0.87
C LEU A 26 -12.45 -9.91 0.58
N MET A 27 -11.59 -9.90 1.61
CA MET A 27 -10.15 -9.74 1.46
C MET A 27 -9.51 -10.88 0.66
N GLN A 28 -10.04 -12.09 0.79
CA GLN A 28 -9.57 -13.25 0.04
C GLN A 28 -9.97 -13.17 -1.43
N LYS A 29 -11.26 -12.94 -1.72
CA LYS A 29 -11.80 -12.93 -3.08
C LYS A 29 -11.32 -11.75 -3.91
N SER A 30 -11.11 -10.58 -3.30
CA SER A 30 -10.55 -9.41 -3.97
C SER A 30 -9.05 -9.50 -4.23
N GLY A 31 -8.37 -10.51 -3.71
CA GLY A 31 -6.91 -10.64 -3.81
C GLY A 31 -6.14 -9.69 -2.88
N LEU A 32 -6.81 -8.95 -2.00
CA LEU A 32 -6.20 -7.99 -1.09
C LEU A 32 -5.18 -8.67 -0.15
N ASN A 33 -5.48 -9.88 0.33
CA ASN A 33 -4.55 -10.68 1.13
C ASN A 33 -3.23 -10.98 0.41
N ALA A 34 -3.29 -11.26 -0.90
CA ALA A 34 -2.11 -11.51 -1.72
C ALA A 34 -1.33 -10.20 -1.97
N GLN A 35 -2.03 -9.09 -2.20
CA GLN A 35 -1.40 -7.77 -2.37
C GLN A 35 -0.66 -7.35 -1.09
N ILE A 36 -1.28 -7.48 0.10
CA ILE A 36 -0.65 -7.16 1.38
C ILE A 36 0.62 -7.99 1.60
N ALA A 37 0.64 -9.24 1.19
CA ALA A 37 1.82 -10.11 1.31
C ALA A 37 3.04 -9.65 0.47
N GLN A 38 2.86 -8.73 -0.47
CA GLN A 38 3.96 -8.18 -1.27
C GLN A 38 4.61 -6.94 -0.62
N PHE A 39 3.96 -6.29 0.36
CA PHE A 39 4.48 -5.03 0.93
C PHE A 39 5.85 -5.18 1.58
N GLU A 40 6.08 -6.24 2.35
CA GLU A 40 7.39 -6.51 2.96
C GLU A 40 8.50 -6.57 1.90
N LYS A 41 8.25 -7.28 0.79
CA LYS A 41 9.21 -7.42 -0.31
C LYS A 41 9.44 -6.10 -1.04
N LEU A 42 8.37 -5.31 -1.26
CA LEU A 42 8.45 -4.00 -1.90
C LEU A 42 9.29 -3.03 -1.06
N VAL A 43 9.05 -2.99 0.25
CA VAL A 43 9.81 -2.14 1.17
C VAL A 43 11.27 -2.57 1.22
N LEU A 44 11.54 -3.86 1.36
CA LEU A 44 12.91 -4.38 1.39
C LEU A 44 13.68 -4.01 0.12
N ARG A 45 13.07 -4.22 -1.05
CA ARG A 45 13.66 -3.84 -2.32
C ARG A 45 13.92 -2.34 -2.40
N GLY A 46 12.96 -1.50 -2.07
CA GLY A 46 13.12 -0.04 -2.11
C GLY A 46 14.22 0.46 -1.17
N VAL A 47 14.38 -0.15 -0.01
CA VAL A 47 15.46 0.17 0.93
C VAL A 47 16.81 -0.29 0.38
N GLU A 48 16.92 -1.50 -0.18
CA GLU A 48 18.17 -2.01 -0.79
C GLU A 48 18.59 -1.17 -2.00
N GLU A 49 17.65 -0.78 -2.86
CA GLU A 49 17.88 0.12 -4.01
C GLU A 49 18.33 1.51 -3.54
N GLY A 50 17.68 2.08 -2.52
CA GLY A 50 18.06 3.37 -1.95
C GLY A 50 19.48 3.39 -1.35
N ILE A 51 19.90 2.28 -0.73
CA ILE A 51 21.26 2.11 -0.22
C ILE A 51 22.25 2.05 -1.39
N ALA A 52 21.97 1.21 -2.39
CA ALA A 52 22.83 1.07 -3.57
C ALA A 52 23.03 2.42 -4.29
N ASP A 53 21.96 3.18 -4.45
CA ASP A 53 21.97 4.53 -5.04
C ASP A 53 22.81 5.51 -4.20
N SER A 54 22.69 5.44 -2.88
CA SER A 54 23.46 6.28 -1.95
C SER A 54 24.96 6.00 -2.04
N VAL A 55 25.34 4.72 -2.15
CA VAL A 55 26.73 4.29 -2.31
C VAL A 55 27.27 4.73 -3.68
N GLN A 56 26.53 4.51 -4.75
CA GLN A 56 26.91 4.87 -6.12
C GLN A 56 27.14 6.38 -6.25
N ASN A 57 26.30 7.19 -5.61
CA ASN A 57 26.41 8.64 -5.61
C ASN A 57 27.40 9.19 -4.56
N ARG A 58 28.19 8.35 -3.91
CA ARG A 58 29.17 8.70 -2.86
C ARG A 58 28.56 9.48 -1.67
N ARG A 59 27.26 9.32 -1.42
CA ARG A 59 26.55 9.97 -0.31
C ARG A 59 26.47 9.09 0.94
N GLY A 60 26.84 7.81 0.84
CA GLY A 60 26.82 6.85 1.91
C GLY A 60 27.89 5.77 1.79
N LYS A 61 28.12 5.02 2.87
CA LYS A 61 28.93 3.80 2.86
C LYS A 61 28.01 2.60 2.65
N ASP A 62 28.53 1.57 1.99
CA ASP A 62 27.80 0.30 1.87
C ASP A 62 27.59 -0.33 3.24
N LEU A 63 26.53 -1.12 3.36
CA LEU A 63 26.23 -1.86 4.58
C LEU A 63 27.03 -3.15 4.63
N THR A 64 27.51 -3.51 5.83
CA THR A 64 28.06 -4.83 6.08
C THR A 64 26.97 -5.90 5.93
N ALA A 65 27.36 -7.16 5.84
CA ALA A 65 26.42 -8.29 5.80
C ALA A 65 25.52 -8.33 7.04
N GLU A 66 26.07 -8.00 8.20
CA GLU A 66 25.37 -7.95 9.48
C GLU A 66 24.35 -6.81 9.53
N GLU A 67 24.72 -5.60 9.10
CA GLU A 67 23.82 -4.45 8.99
C GLU A 67 22.68 -4.72 8.01
N ARG A 68 22.95 -5.41 6.89
CA ARG A 68 21.89 -5.83 5.93
C ARG A 68 20.94 -6.84 6.56
N ALA A 69 21.45 -7.81 7.33
CA ALA A 69 20.63 -8.79 8.03
C ALA A 69 19.74 -8.13 9.08
N GLN A 70 20.28 -7.17 9.84
CA GLN A 70 19.55 -6.39 10.83
C GLN A 70 18.45 -5.55 10.15
N LEU A 71 18.75 -4.89 9.04
CA LEU A 71 17.79 -4.10 8.28
C LEU A 71 16.63 -4.97 7.74
N ARG A 72 16.94 -6.18 7.21
CA ARG A 72 15.90 -7.12 6.79
C ARG A 72 15.01 -7.54 7.95
N SER A 73 15.59 -7.81 9.12
CA SER A 73 14.84 -8.14 10.34
C SER A 73 13.89 -7.02 10.75
N VAL A 74 14.35 -5.76 10.69
CA VAL A 74 13.52 -4.58 10.97
C VAL A 74 12.40 -4.42 9.98
N VAL A 75 12.66 -4.62 8.68
CA VAL A 75 11.60 -4.59 7.65
C VAL A 75 10.57 -5.68 7.91
N SER A 76 11.00 -6.93 8.12
CA SER A 76 10.09 -8.07 8.37
C SER A 76 9.26 -7.89 9.64
N SER A 77 9.83 -7.35 10.71
CA SER A 77 9.09 -7.10 11.96
C SER A 77 8.09 -5.96 11.82
N SER A 78 8.48 -4.87 11.14
CA SER A 78 7.63 -3.68 10.97
C SER A 78 6.51 -3.90 9.96
N PHE A 79 6.80 -4.53 8.83
CA PHE A 79 5.82 -4.82 7.76
C PHE A 79 5.30 -6.26 7.81
N ASN A 80 5.12 -6.80 9.03
CA ASN A 80 4.61 -8.15 9.21
C ASN A 80 3.25 -8.35 8.54
N THR A 81 3.17 -9.29 7.62
CA THR A 81 1.99 -9.56 6.79
C THR A 81 0.73 -9.86 7.61
N GLN A 82 0.85 -10.62 8.72
CA GLN A 82 -0.30 -10.97 9.55
C GLN A 82 -0.83 -9.75 10.29
N ARG A 83 0.04 -8.89 10.82
CA ARG A 83 -0.34 -7.63 11.46
C ARG A 83 -1.03 -6.71 10.47
N LEU A 84 -0.44 -6.50 9.30
CA LEU A 84 -1.05 -5.66 8.25
C LEU A 84 -2.44 -6.18 7.84
N ARG A 85 -2.60 -7.49 7.63
CA ARG A 85 -3.91 -8.08 7.34
C ARG A 85 -4.91 -7.85 8.47
N GLY A 86 -4.49 -8.02 9.72
CA GLY A 86 -5.32 -7.80 10.89
C GLY A 86 -5.81 -6.35 10.99
N GLU A 87 -4.93 -5.38 10.77
CA GLU A 87 -5.27 -3.95 10.78
C GLU A 87 -6.22 -3.58 9.63
N VAL A 88 -5.93 -4.02 8.41
CA VAL A 88 -6.78 -3.79 7.23
C VAL A 88 -8.15 -4.43 7.44
N ARG A 89 -8.23 -5.67 7.90
CA ARG A 89 -9.47 -6.36 8.23
C ARG A 89 -10.30 -5.57 9.24
N ALA A 90 -9.69 -5.15 10.35
CA ALA A 90 -10.37 -4.40 11.39
C ALA A 90 -10.90 -3.04 10.89
N SER A 91 -10.14 -2.37 10.01
CA SER A 91 -10.56 -1.10 9.40
C SER A 91 -11.72 -1.29 8.43
N LEU A 92 -11.65 -2.29 7.53
CA LEU A 92 -12.73 -2.61 6.59
C LEU A 92 -14.02 -2.97 7.31
N GLY A 93 -13.96 -3.85 8.32
CA GLY A 93 -15.13 -4.28 9.10
C GLY A 93 -15.77 -3.16 9.94
N LYS A 94 -15.06 -2.04 10.17
CA LYS A 94 -15.63 -0.83 10.79
C LYS A 94 -16.26 0.12 9.75
N THR A 95 -15.75 0.13 8.52
CA THR A 95 -16.12 1.10 7.48
C THR A 95 -17.23 0.59 6.57
N LEU A 96 -17.19 -0.70 6.23
CA LEU A 96 -18.18 -1.34 5.36
C LEU A 96 -19.32 -1.93 6.19
N SER A 97 -20.55 -1.64 5.79
CA SER A 97 -21.71 -2.33 6.35
C SER A 97 -21.81 -3.76 5.78
N PRO A 98 -22.54 -4.67 6.45
CA PRO A 98 -22.81 -6.00 5.92
C PRO A 98 -23.46 -6.00 4.52
N ALA A 99 -24.23 -4.96 4.19
CA ALA A 99 -24.85 -4.80 2.88
C ALA A 99 -23.81 -4.38 1.83
N ASP A 100 -22.86 -3.49 2.17
CA ASP A 100 -21.76 -3.11 1.29
C ASP A 100 -20.87 -4.32 0.98
N GLU A 101 -20.47 -5.09 2.00
CA GLU A 101 -19.67 -6.30 1.82
C GLU A 101 -20.37 -7.32 0.93
N ALA A 102 -21.68 -7.56 1.15
CA ALA A 102 -22.46 -8.47 0.33
C ALA A 102 -22.53 -8.03 -1.14
N ALA A 103 -22.70 -6.75 -1.39
CA ALA A 103 -22.77 -6.20 -2.75
C ALA A 103 -21.42 -6.32 -3.48
N VAL A 104 -20.30 -6.07 -2.80
CA VAL A 104 -18.94 -6.26 -3.38
C VAL A 104 -18.67 -7.74 -3.62
N LEU A 105 -19.00 -8.62 -2.67
CA LEU A 105 -18.86 -10.07 -2.84
C LEU A 105 -19.66 -10.60 -4.02
N ALA A 106 -20.90 -10.13 -4.20
CA ALA A 106 -21.73 -10.50 -5.35
C ALA A 106 -21.07 -10.12 -6.67
N TRP A 107 -20.40 -8.96 -6.75
CA TRP A 107 -19.63 -8.58 -7.92
C TRP A 107 -18.39 -9.44 -8.12
N LEU A 108 -17.61 -9.69 -7.04
CA LEU A 108 -16.42 -10.54 -7.06
C LEU A 108 -16.74 -11.99 -7.47
N ASP A 109 -17.96 -12.46 -7.21
CA ASP A 109 -18.44 -13.79 -7.62
C ASP A 109 -18.86 -13.87 -9.09
N THR A 110 -18.89 -12.77 -9.81
CA THR A 110 -19.03 -12.79 -11.29
C THR A 110 -17.75 -13.29 -11.96
N ASP A 111 -17.86 -13.80 -13.19
CA ASP A 111 -16.68 -14.20 -13.97
C ASP A 111 -15.71 -13.05 -14.19
N LEU A 112 -16.24 -11.84 -14.44
CA LEU A 112 -15.41 -10.64 -14.59
C LEU A 112 -14.74 -10.24 -13.28
N GLY A 113 -15.47 -10.25 -12.15
CA GLY A 113 -14.89 -9.91 -10.85
C GLY A 113 -13.75 -10.83 -10.47
N ARG A 114 -13.92 -12.15 -10.65
CA ARG A 114 -12.83 -13.13 -10.45
C ARG A 114 -11.64 -12.89 -11.37
N ARG A 115 -11.89 -12.59 -12.65
CA ARG A 115 -10.83 -12.28 -13.64
C ARG A 115 -10.05 -11.03 -13.23
N ILE A 116 -10.73 -9.96 -12.79
CA ILE A 116 -10.08 -8.73 -12.30
C ILE A 116 -9.22 -9.02 -11.08
N ALA A 117 -9.76 -9.69 -10.06
CA ALA A 117 -9.00 -10.04 -8.85
C ALA A 117 -7.73 -10.87 -9.17
N ALA A 118 -7.83 -11.82 -10.11
CA ALA A 118 -6.67 -12.59 -10.56
C ALA A 118 -5.62 -11.73 -11.28
N ILE A 119 -6.05 -10.77 -12.09
CA ILE A 119 -5.15 -9.81 -12.76
C ILE A 119 -4.43 -8.95 -11.72
N ASP A 120 -5.14 -8.45 -10.71
CA ASP A 120 -4.59 -7.60 -9.66
C ASP A 120 -3.55 -8.35 -8.81
N VAL A 121 -3.84 -9.60 -8.43
CA VAL A 121 -2.88 -10.47 -7.72
C VAL A 121 -1.62 -10.68 -8.56
N LYS A 122 -1.78 -11.06 -9.84
CA LYS A 122 -0.66 -11.28 -10.74
C LYS A 122 0.16 -10.01 -10.96
N TYR A 123 -0.49 -8.86 -11.07
CA TYR A 123 0.20 -7.58 -11.21
C TYR A 123 1.00 -7.22 -9.96
N ALA A 124 0.45 -7.46 -8.77
CA ALA A 124 1.17 -7.27 -7.51
C ALA A 124 2.43 -8.16 -7.43
N GLU A 125 2.36 -9.41 -7.90
CA GLU A 125 3.54 -10.29 -7.98
C GLU A 125 4.59 -9.75 -8.97
N ILE A 126 4.16 -9.31 -10.15
CA ILE A 126 5.05 -8.73 -11.17
C ILE A 126 5.80 -7.53 -10.61
N THR A 127 5.14 -6.65 -9.85
CA THR A 127 5.76 -5.45 -9.27
C THR A 127 6.89 -5.74 -8.28
N VAL A 128 6.93 -6.92 -7.67
CA VAL A 128 8.00 -7.32 -6.73
C VAL A 128 9.04 -8.26 -7.33
N THR A 129 8.71 -8.96 -8.41
CA THR A 129 9.61 -9.96 -9.02
C THR A 129 10.35 -9.44 -10.24
N MET A 130 9.73 -8.52 -10.98
CA MET A 130 10.32 -7.95 -12.20
C MET A 130 11.31 -6.84 -11.87
N PRO A 131 12.49 -6.78 -12.52
CA PRO A 131 13.40 -5.66 -12.40
C PRO A 131 12.71 -4.33 -12.77
N GLU A 132 12.94 -3.28 -11.99
CA GLU A 132 12.25 -1.98 -12.16
C GLU A 132 12.37 -1.42 -13.58
N ARG A 133 13.59 -1.41 -14.17
CA ARG A 133 13.80 -0.92 -15.54
C ARG A 133 12.98 -1.68 -16.57
N GLN A 134 12.80 -2.99 -16.39
CA GLN A 134 11.98 -3.82 -17.27
C GLN A 134 10.50 -3.50 -17.11
N LEU A 135 10.02 -3.34 -15.87
CA LEU A 135 8.64 -2.97 -15.58
C LEU A 135 8.31 -1.59 -16.17
N VAL A 136 9.17 -0.60 -15.93
CA VAL A 136 9.02 0.76 -16.47
C VAL A 136 8.96 0.72 -18.00
N GLY A 137 9.84 -0.05 -18.66
CA GLY A 137 9.81 -0.25 -20.10
C GLY A 137 8.49 -0.83 -20.59
N GLN A 138 8.03 -1.91 -19.99
CA GLN A 138 6.76 -2.55 -20.36
C GLN A 138 5.54 -1.65 -20.12
N VAL A 139 5.52 -0.90 -19.02
CA VAL A 139 4.45 0.07 -18.72
C VAL A 139 4.46 1.21 -19.74
N SER A 140 5.64 1.72 -20.11
CA SER A 140 5.75 2.76 -21.14
C SER A 140 5.26 2.25 -22.51
N ASP A 141 5.63 1.03 -22.89
CA ASP A 141 5.23 0.42 -24.16
C ASP A 141 3.73 0.13 -24.20
N ALA A 142 3.11 -0.20 -23.08
CA ALA A 142 1.68 -0.49 -23.00
C ALA A 142 0.80 0.73 -23.35
N ARG A 143 1.35 1.94 -23.35
CA ARG A 143 0.66 3.16 -23.80
C ARG A 143 0.62 3.29 -25.32
N LYS A 144 1.51 2.61 -26.04
CA LYS A 144 1.61 2.72 -27.49
C LYS A 144 0.46 2.00 -28.17
N GLY A 145 -0.16 2.64 -29.16
CA GLY A 145 -1.21 2.02 -29.96
C GLY A 145 -2.57 1.85 -29.27
N LEU A 146 -2.79 2.48 -28.12
CA LEU A 146 -4.11 2.50 -27.48
C LEU A 146 -5.10 3.29 -28.31
N THR A 147 -6.32 2.77 -28.44
CA THR A 147 -7.46 3.50 -28.99
C THR A 147 -7.88 4.65 -28.07
N GLU A 148 -8.52 5.68 -28.61
CA GLU A 148 -9.07 6.77 -27.81
C GLU A 148 -10.09 6.27 -26.80
N THR A 149 -10.94 5.32 -27.19
CA THR A 149 -11.91 4.65 -26.31
C THR A 149 -11.22 4.01 -25.11
N ARG A 150 -10.17 3.22 -25.36
CA ARG A 150 -9.44 2.55 -24.28
C ARG A 150 -8.76 3.56 -23.35
N VAL A 151 -8.15 4.61 -23.89
CA VAL A 151 -7.55 5.69 -23.09
C VAL A 151 -8.60 6.39 -22.23
N ALA A 152 -9.81 6.63 -22.75
CA ALA A 152 -10.90 7.23 -21.98
C ALA A 152 -11.33 6.32 -20.83
N LEU A 153 -11.51 5.01 -21.06
CA LEU A 153 -11.84 4.04 -20.02
C LEU A 153 -10.77 3.99 -18.91
N LEU A 154 -9.48 3.95 -19.29
CA LEU A 154 -8.38 3.91 -18.33
C LEU A 154 -8.25 5.21 -17.53
N ARG A 155 -8.59 6.36 -18.12
CA ARG A 155 -8.68 7.64 -17.38
C ARG A 155 -9.83 7.64 -16.39
N ARG A 156 -11.02 7.18 -16.79
CA ARG A 156 -12.17 7.02 -15.88
C ARG A 156 -11.80 6.13 -14.69
N LEU A 157 -11.19 4.95 -14.94
CA LEU A 157 -10.72 4.05 -13.91
C LEU A 157 -9.75 4.75 -12.95
N GLY A 158 -8.76 5.47 -13.49
CA GLY A 158 -7.78 6.21 -12.68
C GLY A 158 -8.41 7.32 -11.83
N SER A 159 -9.44 7.98 -12.36
CA SER A 159 -10.19 9.01 -11.63
C SER A 159 -11.06 8.40 -10.54
N ALA A 160 -11.79 7.33 -10.84
CA ALA A 160 -12.66 6.65 -9.88
C ALA A 160 -11.89 6.04 -8.69
N LEU A 161 -10.69 5.51 -8.96
CA LEU A 161 -9.79 5.01 -7.91
C LEU A 161 -8.98 6.13 -7.23
N ALA A 162 -9.26 7.41 -7.55
CA ALA A 162 -8.55 8.58 -7.03
C ALA A 162 -7.02 8.42 -7.00
N LEU A 163 -6.47 7.73 -8.03
CA LEU A 163 -5.12 7.20 -7.98
C LEU A 163 -4.06 8.26 -7.72
N GLY A 164 -4.25 9.46 -8.29
CA GLY A 164 -3.30 10.57 -8.07
C GLY A 164 -3.30 11.07 -6.62
N GLU A 165 -4.46 11.23 -6.01
CA GLU A 165 -4.61 11.79 -4.67
C GLU A 165 -4.39 10.74 -3.57
N ALA A 166 -5.00 9.56 -3.71
CA ALA A 166 -4.82 8.47 -2.75
C ALA A 166 -3.37 7.99 -2.71
N SER A 167 -2.74 7.77 -3.87
CA SER A 167 -1.33 7.36 -3.91
C SER A 167 -0.40 8.44 -3.36
N THR A 168 -0.66 9.73 -3.65
CA THR A 168 0.14 10.83 -3.11
C THR A 168 -0.01 10.92 -1.59
N ARG A 169 -1.24 10.80 -1.09
CA ARG A 169 -1.52 10.79 0.34
C ARG A 169 -0.79 9.62 1.02
N THR A 170 -0.92 8.42 0.48
CA THR A 170 -0.24 7.22 1.02
C THR A 170 1.27 7.37 1.02
N ILE A 171 1.90 7.82 -0.07
CA ILE A 171 3.35 8.04 -0.13
C ILE A 171 3.79 9.10 0.88
N THR A 172 3.09 10.22 0.95
CA THR A 172 3.40 11.30 1.90
C THR A 172 3.25 10.81 3.34
N SER A 173 2.19 10.04 3.63
CA SER A 173 1.92 9.44 4.94
C SER A 173 3.02 8.47 5.36
N ILE A 174 3.46 7.60 4.46
CA ILE A 174 4.55 6.64 4.69
C ILE A 174 5.85 7.38 5.00
N LEU A 175 6.25 8.30 4.13
CA LEU A 175 7.49 9.07 4.31
C LEU A 175 7.48 9.86 5.62
N THR A 176 6.37 10.52 5.93
CA THR A 176 6.19 11.27 7.18
C THR A 176 6.28 10.32 8.38
N SER A 177 5.64 9.16 8.32
CA SER A 177 5.65 8.16 9.40
C SER A 177 7.06 7.59 9.64
N ILE A 178 7.80 7.24 8.59
CA ILE A 178 9.21 6.82 8.70
C ILE A 178 10.03 7.91 9.39
N MET A 179 9.86 9.14 8.94
CA MET A 179 10.62 10.26 9.49
C MET A 179 10.30 10.53 10.95
N TYR A 180 9.02 10.56 11.33
CA TYR A 180 8.63 10.67 12.74
C TYR A 180 9.24 9.54 13.58
N GLY A 181 9.26 8.32 13.05
CA GLY A 181 9.89 7.18 13.71
C GLY A 181 11.38 7.41 13.93
N VAL A 182 12.13 7.75 12.87
CA VAL A 182 13.57 8.03 12.95
C VAL A 182 13.87 9.18 13.92
N MET A 183 13.10 10.25 13.84
CA MET A 183 13.33 11.46 14.66
C MET A 183 13.05 11.20 16.13
N SER A 184 12.00 10.45 16.46
CA SER A 184 11.70 10.07 17.85
C SER A 184 12.83 9.28 18.50
N SER A 185 13.60 8.51 17.70
CA SER A 185 14.76 7.73 18.18
C SER A 185 16.05 8.54 18.28
N LEU A 186 16.16 9.62 17.50
CA LEU A 186 17.37 10.43 17.41
C LEU A 186 17.33 11.70 18.27
N ASP A 187 16.27 11.92 19.05
CA ASP A 187 16.04 13.11 19.88
C ASP A 187 16.16 14.43 19.07
N LEU A 188 15.71 14.42 17.80
CA LEU A 188 15.76 15.58 16.93
C LEU A 188 14.69 16.61 17.30
N SER A 189 14.95 17.89 16.99
CA SER A 189 14.06 18.97 17.37
C SER A 189 12.77 18.99 16.53
N VAL A 190 11.70 19.57 17.09
CA VAL A 190 10.43 19.78 16.39
C VAL A 190 10.62 20.64 15.14
N ALA A 191 11.59 21.57 15.13
CA ALA A 191 11.88 22.43 14.00
C ALA A 191 12.40 21.62 12.78
N ASP A 192 13.18 20.55 13.01
CA ASP A 192 13.67 19.67 11.95
C ASP A 192 12.51 18.89 11.31
N VAL A 193 11.53 18.46 12.13
CA VAL A 193 10.29 17.79 11.66
C VAL A 193 9.51 18.70 10.72
N ASP A 194 9.29 19.95 11.13
CA ASP A 194 8.51 20.91 10.36
C ASP A 194 9.18 21.28 9.04
N LEU A 195 10.52 21.37 9.00
CA LEU A 195 11.25 21.61 7.77
C LEU A 195 11.03 20.50 6.74
N ILE A 196 11.07 19.26 7.19
CA ILE A 196 10.90 18.10 6.32
C ILE A 196 9.45 17.95 5.86
N LYS A 197 8.50 18.15 6.78
CA LYS A 197 7.07 18.16 6.44
C LYS A 197 6.77 19.18 5.34
N ARG A 198 7.26 20.41 5.49
CA ARG A 198 7.14 21.45 4.45
C ARG A 198 7.79 21.03 3.13
N GLY A 199 8.95 20.36 3.17
CA GLY A 199 9.61 19.84 1.97
C GLY A 199 8.80 18.75 1.24
N LEU A 200 8.08 17.89 1.96
CA LEU A 200 7.17 16.90 1.40
C LEU A 200 5.90 17.54 0.85
N GLU A 201 5.31 18.48 1.59
CA GLU A 201 4.12 19.23 1.15
C GLU A 201 4.39 20.03 -0.13
N ALA A 202 5.56 20.67 -0.24
CA ALA A 202 5.97 21.38 -1.46
C ALA A 202 6.11 20.48 -2.70
N ARG A 203 6.35 19.17 -2.51
CA ARG A 203 6.45 18.19 -3.61
C ARG A 203 5.14 17.45 -3.89
N ARG A 204 4.13 17.61 -3.06
CA ARG A 204 2.87 16.87 -3.14
C ARG A 204 2.21 16.96 -4.51
N ASP A 205 2.10 18.16 -5.06
CA ASP A 205 1.43 18.38 -6.35
C ASP A 205 2.22 17.77 -7.51
N ASN A 206 3.55 17.81 -7.46
CA ASN A 206 4.42 17.17 -8.44
C ASN A 206 4.27 15.64 -8.39
N ILE A 207 4.22 15.05 -7.19
CA ILE A 207 3.98 13.61 -7.01
C ILE A 207 2.61 13.24 -7.55
N ALA A 208 1.56 13.99 -7.18
CA ALA A 208 0.20 13.75 -7.66
C ALA A 208 0.10 13.85 -9.18
N HIS A 209 0.76 14.84 -9.77
CA HIS A 209 0.81 15.00 -11.23
C HIS A 209 1.50 13.82 -11.91
N ALA A 210 2.68 13.41 -11.43
CA ALA A 210 3.40 12.25 -11.95
C ALA A 210 2.57 10.95 -11.84
N MET A 211 1.88 10.74 -10.71
CA MET A 211 1.01 9.58 -10.52
C MET A 211 -0.17 9.57 -11.51
N ARG A 212 -0.83 10.71 -11.72
CA ARG A 212 -1.91 10.84 -12.71
C ARG A 212 -1.43 10.58 -14.14
N GLN A 213 -0.28 11.14 -14.51
CA GLN A 213 0.31 10.94 -15.84
C GLN A 213 0.68 9.47 -16.09
N GLY A 214 1.20 8.78 -15.09
CA GLY A 214 1.58 7.38 -15.19
C GLY A 214 0.38 6.40 -15.12
N ALA A 215 -0.78 6.83 -14.61
CA ALA A 215 -1.91 5.95 -14.33
C ALA A 215 -2.43 5.22 -15.59
N VAL A 216 -2.61 5.93 -16.70
CA VAL A 216 -3.09 5.34 -17.96
C VAL A 216 -2.15 4.24 -18.45
N ALA A 217 -0.83 4.49 -18.46
CA ALA A 217 0.16 3.52 -18.92
C ALA A 217 0.18 2.29 -18.01
N ARG A 218 0.14 2.50 -16.69
CA ARG A 218 0.11 1.42 -15.70
C ARG A 218 -1.13 0.56 -15.85
N TYR A 219 -2.31 1.14 -15.93
CA TYR A 219 -3.55 0.37 -16.12
C TYR A 219 -3.63 -0.28 -17.50
N ALA A 220 -3.10 0.36 -18.55
CA ALA A 220 -2.97 -0.27 -19.85
C ALA A 220 -2.12 -1.55 -19.79
N HIS A 221 -1.02 -1.53 -19.05
CA HIS A 221 -0.19 -2.69 -18.83
C HIS A 221 -0.89 -3.76 -17.96
N GLN A 222 -1.49 -3.35 -16.84
CA GLN A 222 -2.15 -4.25 -15.89
C GLN A 222 -3.34 -4.98 -16.51
N TYR A 223 -4.22 -4.25 -17.20
CA TYR A 223 -5.45 -4.78 -17.77
C TYR A 223 -5.37 -5.04 -19.28
N LYS A 224 -4.15 -5.23 -19.82
CA LYS A 224 -3.92 -5.48 -21.26
C LYS A 224 -4.67 -6.70 -21.82
N SER A 225 -5.04 -7.65 -20.96
CA SER A 225 -5.75 -8.88 -21.33
C SER A 225 -7.27 -8.73 -21.32
N LEU A 226 -7.81 -7.55 -20.98
CA LEU A 226 -9.24 -7.27 -21.02
C LEU A 226 -9.60 -6.60 -22.33
N GLU A 227 -10.69 -7.04 -22.93
CA GLU A 227 -11.37 -6.37 -24.03
C GLU A 227 -12.04 -5.09 -23.50
N ASP A 228 -12.31 -4.12 -24.39
CA ASP A 228 -12.84 -2.81 -23.99
C ASP A 228 -14.21 -2.91 -23.31
N GLU A 229 -15.09 -3.84 -23.73
CA GLU A 229 -16.39 -4.06 -23.09
C GLU A 229 -16.24 -4.62 -21.65
N ALA A 230 -15.28 -5.49 -21.43
CA ALA A 230 -15.00 -6.00 -20.08
C ALA A 230 -14.40 -4.92 -19.19
N LEU A 231 -13.49 -4.11 -19.73
CA LEU A 231 -12.91 -2.96 -19.05
C LEU A 231 -13.98 -1.93 -18.72
N GLU A 232 -14.90 -1.63 -19.61
CA GLU A 232 -16.02 -0.70 -19.36
C GLU A 232 -16.93 -1.19 -18.23
N ARG A 233 -17.29 -2.48 -18.22
CA ARG A 233 -18.08 -3.05 -17.12
C ARG A 233 -17.35 -2.96 -15.77
N PHE A 234 -16.04 -3.14 -15.77
CA PHE A 234 -15.22 -2.94 -14.57
C PHE A 234 -15.22 -1.48 -14.12
N VAL A 235 -14.99 -0.54 -15.03
CA VAL A 235 -15.05 0.90 -14.76
C VAL A 235 -16.39 1.28 -14.15
N ASN A 236 -17.51 0.82 -14.77
CA ASN A 236 -18.85 1.09 -14.29
C ASN A 236 -19.11 0.54 -12.88
N PHE A 237 -18.53 -0.64 -12.55
CA PHE A 237 -18.58 -1.15 -11.17
C PHE A 237 -17.80 -0.24 -10.22
N VAL A 238 -16.57 0.14 -10.56
CA VAL A 238 -15.74 1.00 -9.70
C VAL A 238 -16.39 2.37 -9.48
N GLU A 239 -17.03 2.94 -10.48
CA GLU A 239 -17.76 4.22 -10.42
C GLU A 239 -19.13 4.11 -9.71
N SER A 240 -19.61 2.90 -9.43
CA SER A 240 -20.86 2.71 -8.67
C SER A 240 -20.68 3.14 -7.21
N PRO A 241 -21.76 3.50 -6.49
CA PRO A 241 -21.67 3.84 -5.06
C PRO A 241 -21.00 2.74 -4.23
N THR A 242 -21.27 1.48 -4.53
CA THR A 242 -20.64 0.32 -3.88
C THR A 242 -19.16 0.23 -4.19
N GLY A 243 -18.77 0.37 -5.46
CA GLY A 243 -17.38 0.30 -5.90
C GLY A 243 -16.53 1.44 -5.33
N LEU A 244 -17.04 2.67 -5.36
CA LEU A 244 -16.37 3.84 -4.77
C LEU A 244 -16.17 3.65 -3.26
N LYS A 245 -17.23 3.27 -2.53
CA LYS A 245 -17.14 3.05 -1.09
C LYS A 245 -16.14 1.96 -0.73
N TYR A 246 -16.12 0.86 -1.47
CA TYR A 246 -15.15 -0.22 -1.29
C TYR A 246 -13.71 0.23 -1.57
N SER A 247 -13.50 0.95 -2.67
CA SER A 247 -12.18 1.47 -3.06
C SER A 247 -11.64 2.44 -2.02
N ASP A 248 -12.48 3.38 -1.55
CA ASP A 248 -12.10 4.36 -0.52
C ASP A 248 -11.79 3.68 0.82
N ALA A 249 -12.64 2.75 1.26
CA ALA A 249 -12.43 1.99 2.48
C ALA A 249 -11.12 1.18 2.43
N THR A 250 -10.84 0.52 1.29
CA THR A 250 -9.63 -0.26 1.09
C THR A 250 -8.38 0.62 1.06
N ALA A 251 -8.43 1.75 0.35
CA ALA A 251 -7.33 2.70 0.30
C ALA A 251 -7.00 3.27 1.70
N ALA A 252 -8.02 3.68 2.45
CA ALA A 252 -7.86 4.20 3.81
C ALA A 252 -7.31 3.13 4.79
N ALA A 253 -7.81 1.90 4.70
CA ALA A 253 -7.35 0.79 5.54
C ALA A 253 -5.88 0.44 5.27
N LEU A 254 -5.48 0.39 4.00
CA LEU A 254 -4.08 0.17 3.59
C LEU A 254 -3.18 1.33 4.02
N GLU A 255 -3.60 2.58 3.80
CA GLU A 255 -2.85 3.77 4.22
C GLU A 255 -2.57 3.74 5.72
N GLN A 256 -3.58 3.47 6.54
CA GLN A 256 -3.45 3.38 7.98
C GLN A 256 -2.47 2.28 8.39
N ALA A 257 -2.66 1.05 7.92
CA ALA A 257 -1.83 -0.09 8.29
C ALA A 257 -0.37 0.10 7.88
N ILE A 258 -0.13 0.60 6.66
CA ILE A 258 1.22 0.85 6.16
C ILE A 258 1.88 2.02 6.89
N SER A 259 1.14 3.07 7.26
CA SER A 259 1.67 4.19 8.03
C SER A 259 2.11 3.78 9.44
N HIS A 260 1.35 2.90 10.10
CA HIS A 260 1.76 2.32 11.38
C HIS A 260 3.04 1.49 11.23
N ALA A 261 3.11 0.64 10.21
CA ALA A 261 4.30 -0.14 9.92
C ALA A 261 5.52 0.73 9.59
N ALA A 262 5.32 1.80 8.83
CA ALA A 262 6.35 2.77 8.48
C ALA A 262 6.89 3.54 9.69
N LEU A 263 6.02 3.90 10.63
CA LEU A 263 6.42 4.53 11.90
C LEU A 263 7.29 3.59 12.73
N ASP A 264 6.86 2.32 12.87
CA ASP A 264 7.62 1.30 13.59
C ASP A 264 8.99 1.03 12.95
N PHE A 265 9.01 0.95 11.62
CA PHE A 265 10.26 0.84 10.84
C PHE A 265 11.18 2.03 11.12
N GLY A 266 10.65 3.25 11.04
CA GLY A 266 11.42 4.46 11.30
C GLY A 266 12.04 4.48 12.70
N ARG A 267 11.28 4.08 13.73
CA ARG A 267 11.80 3.97 15.12
C ARG A 267 12.96 2.98 15.23
N GLN A 268 12.76 1.75 14.74
CA GLN A 268 13.80 0.72 14.82
C GLN A 268 15.05 1.09 14.00
N PHE A 269 14.85 1.68 12.83
CA PHE A 269 15.95 2.16 11.99
C PHE A 269 16.71 3.32 12.63
N GLY A 270 16.01 4.21 13.31
CA GLY A 270 16.62 5.31 14.08
C GLY A 270 17.50 4.80 15.22
N GLU A 271 17.04 3.78 15.98
CA GLU A 271 17.84 3.15 17.03
C GLU A 271 19.13 2.51 16.50
N ILE A 272 19.06 1.80 15.37
CA ILE A 272 20.25 1.24 14.70
C ILE A 272 21.22 2.36 14.33
N SER A 273 20.71 3.44 13.76
CA SER A 273 21.51 4.60 13.34
C SER A 273 22.19 5.29 14.51
N LYS A 274 21.52 5.38 15.67
CA LYS A 274 22.05 5.92 16.93
C LYS A 274 23.19 5.06 17.46
N ALA A 275 22.97 3.74 17.55
CA ALA A 275 23.98 2.79 18.01
C ALA A 275 25.24 2.82 17.14
N ARG A 276 25.09 2.93 15.82
CA ARG A 276 26.21 3.04 14.86
C ARG A 276 27.04 4.30 15.05
N LYS A 277 26.41 5.44 15.30
CA LYS A 277 27.13 6.71 15.58
C LYS A 277 27.95 6.60 16.85
N GLN A 278 27.42 5.98 17.90
CA GLN A 278 28.12 5.81 19.19
C GLN A 278 29.33 4.88 19.05
N SER A 279 29.20 3.77 18.32
CA SER A 279 30.34 2.84 18.09
C SER A 279 31.44 3.44 17.21
N GLY A 280 31.07 4.25 16.20
CA GLY A 280 32.04 4.95 15.34
C GLY A 280 32.82 6.05 16.05
N GLN A 281 32.23 6.76 17.02
CA GLN A 281 32.90 7.77 17.82
C GLN A 281 33.90 7.15 18.82
N GLY A 282 33.63 5.94 19.34
CA GLY A 282 34.53 5.22 20.21
C GLY A 282 35.80 4.69 19.53
N GLN A 283 35.78 4.49 18.20
CA GLN A 283 36.96 4.05 17.45
C GLN A 283 37.85 5.22 16.99
N SER A 284 37.32 6.43 16.86
CA SER A 284 38.11 7.62 16.49
C SER A 284 38.82 8.29 17.71
N ALA A 285 38.50 7.84 18.92
CA ALA A 285 39.09 8.36 20.16
C ALA A 285 40.17 7.42 20.76
N ARG A 286 40.58 6.39 20.06
CA ARG A 286 41.71 5.51 20.36
C ARG A 286 42.79 5.62 19.28
#